data_cbba911c70c05e3e014026b2a016f40f
#
_entry.id   cbba911c70c05e3e014026b2a016f40f
#
_cell.length_a   1.000
_cell.length_b   1.000
_cell.length_c   1.000
_cell.angle_alpha   90.00
_cell.angle_beta   90.00
_cell.angle_gamma   90.00
#
_symmetry.space_group_name_H-M   'P 1'
#
loop_
_entity.id
_entity.type
_entity.pdbx_description
1 polymer ?
#
loop_
_entity_poly.entity_id
_entity_poly.type
_entity_poly.pdbx_seq_one_letter_code
_entity_poly.pdbx_strand_id
1 'polypeptide(L)'
;MQKHYKRPFKCIVLLRDLMDVLASYMQWYTENSDAFPNRFNLKNDDEKLSMIMNKDGAIAKELETIKNAYNYPDMCHFVKYDDLVANPEQEFKKIYEFIEEPYYPHYFENLQTLNVNGVQYNDKIVGSNMHKLFDGPVRKVYNPYIEKIPERIRQKYEHIRF
;
A
#
# COMPACT_ATOMS: atom_id res chain seq x y z
N MET A 1 19.88 -7.77 12.37
CA MET A 1 18.80 -7.08 13.12
C MET A 1 18.43 -7.76 14.44
N GLN A 2 18.31 -9.08 14.51
CA GLN A 2 17.92 -9.81 15.75
C GLN A 2 18.80 -9.56 16.99
N LYS A 3 20.06 -9.17 16.82
CA LYS A 3 21.00 -8.95 17.96
C LYS A 3 20.60 -7.83 18.94
N HIS A 4 19.67 -6.94 18.55
CA HIS A 4 19.26 -5.79 19.37
C HIS A 4 17.87 -5.93 20.00
N TYR A 5 17.10 -6.97 19.63
CA TYR A 5 15.77 -7.20 20.16
C TYR A 5 15.73 -8.45 21.04
N LYS A 6 15.16 -8.32 22.22
CA LYS A 6 15.00 -9.43 23.16
C LYS A 6 13.92 -10.44 22.78
N ARG A 7 13.05 -10.10 21.79
CA ARG A 7 11.98 -10.94 21.26
C ARG A 7 12.22 -11.23 19.77
N PRO A 8 11.68 -12.33 19.22
CA PRO A 8 11.68 -12.59 17.80
C PRO A 8 11.04 -11.42 17.05
N PHE A 9 11.60 -11.07 15.92
CA PHE A 9 11.04 -10.04 15.04
C PHE A 9 9.80 -10.59 14.34
N LYS A 10 8.67 -9.87 14.43
CA LYS A 10 7.41 -10.17 13.72
C LYS A 10 7.15 -9.08 12.68
N CYS A 11 6.67 -9.47 11.51
CA CYS A 11 6.39 -8.58 10.39
C CYS A 11 4.98 -8.82 9.87
N ILE A 12 4.19 -7.75 9.72
CA ILE A 12 2.92 -7.81 9.01
C ILE A 12 3.16 -7.38 7.56
N VAL A 13 2.78 -8.23 6.62
CA VAL A 13 2.93 -8.00 5.18
C VAL A 13 1.55 -7.75 4.59
N LEU A 14 1.27 -6.50 4.22
CA LEU A 14 0.00 -6.15 3.57
C LEU A 14 0.09 -6.45 2.08
N LEU A 15 -0.81 -7.30 1.59
CA LEU A 15 -0.93 -7.67 0.19
C LEU A 15 -2.10 -6.94 -0.45
N ARG A 16 -1.88 -6.38 -1.63
CA ARG A 16 -2.93 -5.69 -2.40
C ARG A 16 -2.84 -6.09 -3.87
N ASP A 17 -3.97 -6.09 -4.58
CA ASP A 17 -3.99 -6.32 -6.02
C ASP A 17 -3.01 -5.41 -6.75
N LEU A 18 -2.18 -5.98 -7.63
CA LEU A 18 -1.12 -5.23 -8.28
C LEU A 18 -1.67 -4.12 -9.18
N MET A 19 -2.83 -4.31 -9.82
CA MET A 19 -3.43 -3.28 -10.66
C MET A 19 -3.90 -2.09 -9.83
N ASP A 20 -4.44 -2.31 -8.63
CA ASP A 20 -4.77 -1.24 -7.68
C ASP A 20 -3.53 -0.44 -7.25
N VAL A 21 -2.43 -1.13 -7.00
CA VAL A 21 -1.15 -0.49 -6.61
C VAL A 21 -0.61 0.34 -7.78
N LEU A 22 -0.59 -0.21 -9.00
CA LEU A 22 -0.15 0.50 -10.20
C LEU A 22 -1.02 1.73 -10.48
N ALA A 23 -2.35 1.60 -10.35
CA ALA A 23 -3.28 2.72 -10.50
C ALA A 23 -2.97 3.86 -9.49
N SER A 24 -2.65 3.51 -8.25
CA SER A 24 -2.29 4.48 -7.22
C SER A 24 -1.00 5.23 -7.55
N TYR A 25 0.03 4.53 -8.01
CA TYR A 25 1.27 5.15 -8.47
C TYR A 25 1.08 6.04 -9.70
N MET A 26 0.28 5.59 -10.69
CA MET A 26 -0.04 6.38 -11.88
C MET A 26 -0.75 7.68 -11.50
N GLN A 27 -1.73 7.60 -10.59
CA GLN A 27 -2.42 8.76 -10.07
C GLN A 27 -1.43 9.73 -9.39
N TRP A 28 -0.58 9.22 -8.53
CA TRP A 28 0.40 10.03 -7.81
C TRP A 28 1.36 10.75 -8.77
N TYR A 29 1.91 10.05 -9.77
CA TYR A 29 2.77 10.68 -10.78
C TYR A 29 2.05 11.74 -11.61
N THR A 30 0.77 11.53 -11.90
CA THR A 30 0.00 12.48 -12.71
C THR A 30 -0.38 13.72 -11.90
N GLU A 31 -0.81 13.54 -10.65
CA GLU A 31 -1.27 14.64 -9.79
C GLU A 31 -0.12 15.47 -9.20
N ASN A 32 1.11 14.95 -9.20
CA ASN A 32 2.28 15.62 -8.61
C ASN A 32 3.40 15.90 -9.63
N SER A 33 3.10 15.87 -10.93
CA SER A 33 4.09 16.12 -12.00
C SER A 33 4.80 17.46 -11.84
N ASP A 34 4.08 18.48 -11.39
CA ASP A 34 4.61 19.85 -11.22
C ASP A 34 5.53 19.97 -9.99
N ALA A 35 5.32 19.15 -8.96
CA ALA A 35 6.16 19.16 -7.77
C ALA A 35 7.56 18.53 -8.03
N PHE A 36 7.70 17.73 -9.08
CA PHE A 36 8.92 17.00 -9.40
C PHE A 36 9.29 17.06 -10.91
N PRO A 37 9.37 18.26 -11.51
CA PRO A 37 9.49 18.41 -12.97
C PRO A 37 10.70 17.69 -13.57
N ASN A 38 11.79 17.55 -12.82
CA ASN A 38 13.02 16.89 -13.29
C ASN A 38 13.06 15.38 -13.05
N ARG A 39 12.19 14.86 -12.16
CA ARG A 39 12.13 13.43 -11.83
C ARG A 39 11.07 12.68 -12.62
N PHE A 40 10.00 13.37 -13.05
CA PHE A 40 8.81 12.75 -13.61
C PHE A 40 8.42 13.37 -14.97
N ASN A 41 9.38 13.82 -15.73
CA ASN A 41 9.17 14.31 -17.10
C ASN A 41 8.71 13.17 -18.05
N LEU A 42 7.92 12.24 -17.50
CA LEU A 42 7.39 11.08 -18.18
C LEU A 42 6.16 11.50 -18.98
N LYS A 43 6.25 11.43 -20.28
CA LYS A 43 5.27 11.99 -21.22
C LYS A 43 3.99 11.16 -21.31
N ASN A 44 4.05 9.86 -20.99
CA ASN A 44 2.92 8.95 -21.14
C ASN A 44 2.87 7.90 -20.04
N ASP A 45 1.73 7.19 -19.98
CA ASP A 45 1.46 6.20 -18.94
C ASP A 45 2.37 4.96 -19.05
N ASP A 46 2.84 4.64 -20.25
CA ASP A 46 3.78 3.54 -20.47
C ASP A 46 5.14 3.80 -19.84
N GLU A 47 5.64 5.02 -19.97
CA GLU A 47 6.92 5.43 -19.36
C GLU A 47 6.80 5.40 -17.83
N LYS A 48 5.67 5.89 -17.27
CA LYS A 48 5.40 5.84 -15.83
C LYS A 48 5.41 4.40 -15.33
N LEU A 49 4.64 3.52 -15.98
CA LEU A 49 4.54 2.11 -15.60
C LEU A 49 5.88 1.37 -15.76
N SER A 50 6.61 1.66 -16.84
CA SER A 50 7.93 1.06 -17.07
C SER A 50 8.92 1.46 -15.98
N MET A 51 8.89 2.72 -15.51
CA MET A 51 9.73 3.18 -14.41
C MET A 51 9.39 2.49 -13.08
N ILE A 52 8.11 2.32 -12.78
CA ILE A 52 7.64 1.68 -11.55
C ILE A 52 8.01 0.20 -11.52
N MET A 53 7.88 -0.47 -12.68
CA MET A 53 8.03 -1.92 -12.81
C MET A 53 9.41 -2.38 -13.29
N ASN A 54 10.37 -1.47 -13.55
CA ASN A 54 11.73 -1.89 -13.86
C ASN A 54 12.38 -2.54 -12.62
N LYS A 55 13.48 -3.27 -12.81
CA LYS A 55 14.15 -4.03 -11.73
C LYS A 55 14.58 -3.17 -10.52
N ASP A 56 14.79 -1.88 -10.72
CA ASP A 56 15.17 -0.91 -9.68
C ASP A 56 13.98 -0.07 -9.22
N GLY A 57 12.81 -0.27 -9.83
CA GLY A 57 11.57 0.41 -9.50
C GLY A 57 10.99 0.00 -8.16
N ALA A 58 10.14 0.85 -7.61
CA ALA A 58 9.55 0.63 -6.29
C ALA A 58 8.79 -0.69 -6.23
N ILE A 59 7.89 -0.95 -7.19
CA ILE A 59 7.04 -2.14 -7.17
C ILE A 59 7.83 -3.44 -7.39
N ALA A 60 8.81 -3.45 -8.29
CA ALA A 60 9.60 -4.66 -8.50
C ALA A 60 10.36 -5.08 -7.24
N LYS A 61 10.93 -4.12 -6.49
CA LYS A 61 11.59 -4.39 -5.21
C LYS A 61 10.62 -4.85 -4.13
N GLU A 62 9.43 -4.26 -4.08
CA GLU A 62 8.37 -4.68 -3.15
C GLU A 62 7.92 -6.12 -3.44
N LEU A 63 7.69 -6.47 -4.70
CA LEU A 63 7.33 -7.83 -5.12
C LEU A 63 8.43 -8.85 -4.75
N GLU A 64 9.70 -8.51 -4.94
CA GLU A 64 10.81 -9.33 -4.52
C GLU A 64 10.84 -9.50 -2.98
N THR A 65 10.61 -8.43 -2.25
CA THR A 65 10.54 -8.45 -0.78
C THR A 65 9.40 -9.33 -0.28
N ILE A 66 8.21 -9.21 -0.87
CA ILE A 66 7.05 -10.05 -0.56
C ILE A 66 7.38 -11.52 -0.85
N LYS A 67 7.96 -11.81 -2.03
CA LYS A 67 8.37 -13.17 -2.39
C LYS A 67 9.38 -13.75 -1.39
N ASN A 68 10.33 -12.96 -0.93
CA ASN A 68 11.28 -13.39 0.07
C ASN A 68 10.62 -13.61 1.44
N ALA A 69 9.61 -12.82 1.82
CA ALA A 69 8.88 -12.95 3.08
C ALA A 69 8.18 -14.32 3.22
N TYR A 70 7.74 -14.94 2.12
CA TYR A 70 7.16 -16.30 2.14
C TYR A 70 8.14 -17.38 2.63
N ASN A 71 9.43 -17.14 2.62
CA ASN A 71 10.42 -18.05 3.18
C ASN A 71 10.51 -17.98 4.71
N TYR A 72 9.78 -17.06 5.35
CA TYR A 72 9.83 -16.82 6.79
C TYR A 72 8.43 -16.81 7.42
N PRO A 73 7.65 -17.91 7.32
CA PRO A 73 6.25 -17.94 7.76
C PRO A 73 6.08 -17.69 9.27
N ASP A 74 7.07 -18.08 10.08
CA ASP A 74 7.04 -17.82 11.53
C ASP A 74 7.29 -16.35 11.90
N MET A 75 7.85 -15.58 10.98
CA MET A 75 8.19 -14.17 11.17
C MET A 75 7.26 -13.22 10.42
N CYS A 76 6.50 -13.71 9.44
CA CYS A 76 5.70 -12.89 8.55
C CYS A 76 4.24 -13.35 8.54
N HIS A 77 3.32 -12.45 8.88
CA HIS A 77 1.89 -12.65 8.71
C HIS A 77 1.39 -11.85 7.52
N PHE A 78 0.72 -12.54 6.60
CA PHE A 78 0.23 -11.93 5.36
C PHE A 78 -1.24 -11.54 5.50
N VAL A 79 -1.53 -10.28 5.26
CA VAL A 79 -2.88 -9.71 5.34
C VAL A 79 -3.28 -9.20 3.96
N LYS A 80 -4.37 -9.73 3.41
CA LYS A 80 -4.93 -9.22 2.15
C LYS A 80 -5.72 -7.94 2.42
N TYR A 81 -5.47 -6.92 1.64
CA TYR A 81 -6.18 -5.63 1.74
C TYR A 81 -7.70 -5.80 1.63
N ASP A 82 -8.16 -6.65 0.69
CA ASP A 82 -9.59 -6.86 0.49
C ASP A 82 -10.24 -7.55 1.69
N ASP A 83 -9.57 -8.52 2.32
CA ASP A 83 -10.05 -9.17 3.55
C ASP A 83 -10.06 -8.17 4.71
N LEU A 84 -8.98 -7.36 4.83
CA LEU A 84 -8.86 -6.35 5.87
C LEU A 84 -9.97 -5.30 5.80
N VAL A 85 -10.34 -4.83 4.60
CA VAL A 85 -11.40 -3.83 4.47
C VAL A 85 -12.81 -4.42 4.55
N ALA A 86 -12.97 -5.71 4.21
CA ALA A 86 -14.25 -6.41 4.31
C ALA A 86 -14.58 -6.82 5.75
N ASN A 87 -13.58 -7.25 6.52
CA ASN A 87 -13.74 -7.77 7.88
C ASN A 87 -12.62 -7.27 8.80
N PRO A 88 -12.51 -5.96 9.03
CA PRO A 88 -11.35 -5.36 9.68
C PRO A 88 -11.13 -5.89 11.11
N GLU A 89 -12.19 -6.07 11.89
CA GLU A 89 -12.07 -6.58 13.26
C GLU A 89 -11.48 -8.00 13.29
N GLN A 90 -11.91 -8.86 12.38
CA GLN A 90 -11.42 -10.23 12.31
C GLN A 90 -9.95 -10.28 11.91
N GLU A 91 -9.55 -9.48 10.91
CA GLU A 91 -8.17 -9.42 10.47
C GLU A 91 -7.25 -8.83 11.55
N PHE A 92 -7.70 -7.81 12.26
CA PHE A 92 -6.93 -7.27 13.40
C PHE A 92 -6.77 -8.30 14.52
N LYS A 93 -7.80 -9.11 14.86
CA LYS A 93 -7.67 -10.19 15.84
C LYS A 93 -6.57 -11.20 15.44
N LYS A 94 -6.50 -11.60 14.16
CA LYS A 94 -5.44 -12.48 13.65
C LYS A 94 -4.05 -11.83 13.75
N ILE A 95 -3.96 -10.52 13.47
CA ILE A 95 -2.71 -9.76 13.61
C ILE A 95 -2.25 -9.79 15.07
N TYR A 96 -3.15 -9.49 16.03
CA TYR A 96 -2.81 -9.49 17.45
C TYR A 96 -2.41 -10.87 17.95
N GLU A 97 -3.11 -11.93 17.52
CA GLU A 97 -2.72 -13.31 17.79
C GLU A 97 -1.31 -13.63 17.27
N PHE A 98 -1.02 -13.24 16.03
CA PHE A 98 0.30 -13.45 15.43
C PHE A 98 1.41 -12.72 16.18
N ILE A 99 1.20 -11.46 16.59
CA ILE A 99 2.21 -10.69 17.33
C ILE A 99 2.26 -11.06 18.83
N GLU A 100 1.41 -11.99 19.27
CA GLU A 100 1.34 -12.48 20.66
C GLU A 100 1.01 -11.37 21.67
N GLU A 101 0.16 -10.43 21.28
CA GLU A 101 -0.31 -9.35 22.14
C GLU A 101 -1.83 -9.45 22.38
N PRO A 102 -2.32 -9.02 23.55
CA PRO A 102 -3.76 -8.95 23.80
C PRO A 102 -4.46 -8.06 22.78
N TYR A 103 -5.62 -8.52 22.28
CA TYR A 103 -6.40 -7.73 21.35
C TYR A 103 -6.86 -6.42 21.98
N TYR A 104 -6.55 -5.31 21.33
CA TYR A 104 -7.07 -4.00 21.66
C TYR A 104 -8.24 -3.66 20.73
N PRO A 105 -9.46 -3.34 21.23
CA PRO A 105 -10.59 -2.99 20.38
C PRO A 105 -10.33 -1.73 19.57
N HIS A 106 -10.61 -1.81 18.27
CA HIS A 106 -10.51 -0.69 17.33
C HIS A 106 -11.89 -0.28 16.85
N TYR A 107 -12.04 0.99 16.46
CA TYR A 107 -13.25 1.50 15.84
C TYR A 107 -13.06 1.56 14.32
N PHE A 108 -13.95 0.93 13.56
CA PHE A 108 -13.85 0.83 12.10
C PHE A 108 -14.95 1.59 11.36
N GLU A 109 -15.98 2.09 12.09
CA GLU A 109 -17.18 2.68 11.50
C GLU A 109 -17.09 4.21 11.37
N ASN A 110 -16.46 4.88 12.33
CA ASN A 110 -16.44 6.34 12.42
C ASN A 110 -15.00 6.87 12.49
N LEU A 111 -14.20 6.50 11.52
CA LEU A 111 -12.85 7.04 11.41
C LEU A 111 -12.94 8.54 11.09
N GLN A 112 -12.13 9.31 11.79
CA GLN A 112 -12.01 10.74 11.54
C GLN A 112 -10.61 11.05 11.02
N THR A 113 -10.54 11.94 10.05
CA THR A 113 -9.26 12.43 9.55
C THR A 113 -8.47 13.05 10.68
N LEU A 114 -7.19 12.69 10.76
CA LEU A 114 -6.30 13.14 11.81
C LEU A 114 -6.23 14.67 11.82
N ASN A 115 -6.68 15.26 12.93
CA ASN A 115 -6.59 16.68 13.20
C ASN A 115 -5.73 16.89 14.46
N VAL A 116 -4.58 17.50 14.29
CA VAL A 116 -3.66 17.82 15.40
C VAL A 116 -3.60 19.33 15.57
N ASN A 117 -4.07 19.83 16.71
CA ASN A 117 -4.12 21.26 17.02
C ASN A 117 -4.86 22.12 15.97
N GLY A 118 -5.96 21.62 15.42
CA GLY A 118 -6.73 22.32 14.39
C GLY A 118 -6.17 22.19 12.96
N VAL A 119 -5.05 21.51 12.78
CA VAL A 119 -4.45 21.28 11.47
C VAL A 119 -4.79 19.87 11.00
N GLN A 120 -5.54 19.79 9.90
CA GLN A 120 -5.83 18.52 9.24
C GLN A 120 -4.58 17.99 8.55
N TYR A 121 -4.37 16.66 8.65
CA TYR A 121 -3.26 16.01 7.96
C TYR A 121 -3.31 16.28 6.44
N ASN A 122 -2.18 16.71 5.90
CA ASN A 122 -2.05 17.00 4.48
C ASN A 122 -0.61 16.79 4.00
N ASP A 123 -0.40 15.83 3.14
CA ASP A 123 0.91 15.50 2.55
C ASP A 123 1.51 16.62 1.69
N LYS A 124 0.71 17.57 1.23
CA LYS A 124 1.21 18.73 0.47
C LYS A 124 2.29 19.51 1.22
N ILE A 125 2.26 19.47 2.55
CA ILE A 125 3.28 20.10 3.41
C ILE A 125 4.68 19.51 3.12
N VAL A 126 4.76 18.22 2.74
CA VAL A 126 6.00 17.52 2.39
C VAL A 126 6.24 17.42 0.88
N GLY A 127 5.49 18.17 0.08
CA GLY A 127 5.69 18.33 -1.35
C GLY A 127 4.96 17.33 -2.25
N SER A 128 4.15 16.43 -1.71
CA SER A 128 3.35 15.52 -2.53
C SER A 128 2.00 15.22 -1.88
N ASN A 129 1.00 14.89 -2.69
CA ASN A 129 -0.32 14.48 -2.20
C ASN A 129 -0.48 12.96 -2.41
N MET A 130 0.24 12.18 -1.60
CA MET A 130 0.31 10.73 -1.73
C MET A 130 -0.82 10.02 -0.98
N HIS A 131 -1.16 10.51 0.22
CA HIS A 131 -2.12 9.87 1.09
C HIS A 131 -3.36 10.73 1.28
N LYS A 132 -4.48 10.27 0.74
CA LYS A 132 -5.79 10.87 1.00
C LYS A 132 -6.44 10.12 2.16
N LEU A 133 -6.66 10.81 3.27
CA LEU A 133 -7.42 10.26 4.38
C LEU A 133 -8.92 10.52 4.14
N PHE A 134 -9.75 9.58 4.54
CA PHE A 134 -11.20 9.64 4.38
C PHE A 134 -11.87 9.44 5.74
N ASP A 135 -12.87 10.25 6.01
CA ASP A 135 -13.74 10.04 7.16
C ASP A 135 -14.77 8.93 6.89
N GLY A 136 -15.31 8.36 7.96
CA GLY A 136 -16.34 7.34 7.90
C GLY A 136 -15.84 5.92 8.11
N PRO A 137 -16.58 4.90 7.64
CA PRO A 137 -16.20 3.51 7.88
C PRO A 137 -14.99 3.09 7.04
N VAL A 138 -14.28 2.07 7.52
CA VAL A 138 -13.30 1.34 6.69
C VAL A 138 -14.03 0.80 5.46
N ARG A 139 -13.49 1.07 4.28
CA ARG A 139 -14.08 0.63 3.02
C ARG A 139 -13.05 0.52 1.90
N LYS A 140 -13.35 -0.31 0.93
CA LYS A 140 -12.55 -0.33 -0.30
C LYS A 140 -12.73 0.99 -1.06
N VAL A 141 -11.61 1.59 -1.46
CA VAL A 141 -11.60 2.81 -2.27
C VAL A 141 -11.29 2.43 -3.71
N TYR A 142 -12.22 2.75 -4.61
CA TYR A 142 -12.00 2.59 -6.05
C TYR A 142 -11.09 3.69 -6.58
N ASN A 143 -10.08 3.30 -7.34
CA ASN A 143 -9.20 4.24 -8.02
C ASN A 143 -9.46 4.22 -9.53
N PRO A 144 -10.00 5.32 -10.14
CA PRO A 144 -10.34 5.35 -11.56
C PRO A 144 -9.14 5.22 -12.50
N TYR A 145 -7.93 5.42 -12.00
CA TYR A 145 -6.70 5.20 -12.79
C TYR A 145 -6.48 3.73 -13.15
N ILE A 146 -7.19 2.80 -12.52
CA ILE A 146 -7.16 1.39 -12.88
C ILE A 146 -7.63 1.18 -14.34
N GLU A 147 -8.56 1.98 -14.83
CA GLU A 147 -9.07 1.92 -16.21
C GLU A 147 -8.04 2.44 -17.22
N LYS A 148 -7.09 3.25 -16.79
CA LYS A 148 -6.02 3.80 -17.63
C LYS A 148 -4.82 2.87 -17.79
N ILE A 149 -4.78 1.75 -17.05
CA ILE A 149 -3.70 0.78 -17.19
C ILE A 149 -3.84 0.08 -18.53
N PRO A 150 -2.84 0.16 -19.43
CA PRO A 150 -2.91 -0.46 -20.75
C PRO A 150 -3.10 -1.98 -20.65
N GLU A 151 -3.91 -2.54 -21.57
CA GLU A 151 -4.22 -3.97 -21.58
C GLU A 151 -2.98 -4.87 -21.63
N ARG A 152 -1.96 -4.49 -22.37
CA ARG A 152 -0.67 -5.19 -22.44
C ARG A 152 0.04 -5.30 -21.07
N ILE A 153 -0.15 -4.29 -20.20
CA ILE A 153 0.41 -4.30 -18.83
C ILE A 153 -0.41 -5.24 -17.95
N ARG A 154 -1.76 -5.20 -18.08
CA ARG A 154 -2.65 -6.13 -17.38
C ARG A 154 -2.27 -7.58 -17.71
N GLN A 155 -2.22 -7.93 -18.98
CA GLN A 155 -1.85 -9.28 -19.45
C GLN A 155 -0.46 -9.71 -18.99
N LYS A 156 0.50 -8.80 -19.01
CA LYS A 156 1.87 -9.09 -18.57
C LYS A 156 1.96 -9.46 -17.09
N TYR A 157 1.14 -8.86 -16.24
CA TYR A 157 1.25 -8.97 -14.79
C TYR A 157 0.02 -9.62 -14.11
N GLU A 158 -1.01 -10.04 -14.87
CA GLU A 158 -2.22 -10.69 -14.32
C GLU A 158 -1.92 -12.00 -13.58
N HIS A 159 -0.78 -12.63 -13.84
CA HIS A 159 -0.35 -13.84 -13.16
C HIS A 159 0.13 -13.57 -11.71
N ILE A 160 0.40 -12.31 -11.36
CA ILE A 160 0.79 -11.92 -10.00
C ILE A 160 -0.48 -11.74 -9.18
N ARG A 161 -0.79 -12.73 -8.37
CA ARG A 161 -1.94 -12.76 -7.46
C ARG A 161 -1.46 -12.95 -6.03
N PHE A 162 -2.13 -12.29 -5.08
CA PHE A 162 -1.86 -12.39 -3.65
C PHE A 162 -3.06 -12.98 -2.88
#